data_ed06ad965905851cddb8596662e7f7cd
#
_entry.id   ed06ad965905851cddb8596662e7f7cd
#
_cell.length_a   1.000
_cell.length_b   1.000
_cell.length_c   1.000
_cell.angle_alpha   90.00
_cell.angle_beta   90.00
_cell.angle_gamma   90.00
#
_symmetry.space_group_name_H-M   'P 1'
#
loop_
_entity.id
_entity.type
_entity.pdbx_description
1 polymer ?
#
loop_
_entity_poly.entity_id
_entity_poly.type
_entity_poly.pdbx_seq_one_letter_code
_entity_poly.pdbx_strand_id
1 'polypeptide(L)'
;MNNPIMYSDPSGHLPEWAAWLISGAAIVGGIVLTVATAGIGGVIGGALIGAGAGSLINGYVTEANGGDFTAGYIGGAISGALCGVGAGLGGMAFAAASEVANLACMGYLALGVTASFAGGFAGNLAGTVYTNWHESGFKNVNINWGETLLTSAVMGSLNIFAGMGSAMSSIAGSMGRAATDLNSKFALRLLAGMIAGGTETAYDLTSYLIGKLISAF
;
A
#
# COMPACT_ATOMS: atom_id res chain seq x y z
N MET A 1 -9.68 -31.42 -32.58
CA MET A 1 -10.60 -30.51 -31.83
C MET A 1 -9.79 -29.81 -30.76
N ASN A 2 -9.45 -28.54 -30.98
CA ASN A 2 -8.73 -27.74 -29.97
C ASN A 2 -9.71 -27.32 -28.90
N ASN A 3 -9.63 -27.91 -27.72
CA ASN A 3 -10.42 -27.46 -26.58
C ASN A 3 -9.69 -26.31 -25.88
N PRO A 4 -10.11 -25.05 -26.03
CA PRO A 4 -9.43 -23.89 -25.42
C PRO A 4 -9.50 -23.86 -23.89
N ILE A 5 -10.27 -24.75 -23.26
CA ILE A 5 -10.42 -24.86 -21.81
C ILE A 5 -9.30 -25.71 -21.17
N MET A 6 -8.46 -26.40 -21.97
CA MET A 6 -7.35 -27.20 -21.44
C MET A 6 -6.06 -26.42 -21.14
N TYR A 7 -6.08 -25.10 -21.28
CA TYR A 7 -5.03 -24.22 -20.73
C TYR A 7 -5.41 -23.67 -19.35
N SER A 8 -5.99 -24.52 -18.47
CA SER A 8 -5.92 -24.23 -17.07
C SER A 8 -4.50 -24.59 -16.64
N ASP A 9 -3.74 -23.57 -16.25
CA ASP A 9 -2.40 -23.75 -15.72
C ASP A 9 -2.45 -24.74 -14.53
N PRO A 10 -1.88 -25.96 -14.67
CA PRO A 10 -1.91 -26.94 -13.59
C PRO A 10 -1.03 -26.52 -12.40
N SER A 11 -0.20 -25.47 -12.55
CA SER A 11 0.64 -24.93 -11.47
C SER A 11 -0.13 -23.97 -10.57
N GLY A 12 -1.28 -23.44 -11.00
CA GLY A 12 -2.05 -22.44 -10.25
C GLY A 12 -1.36 -21.08 -10.14
N HIS A 13 -0.34 -20.83 -10.93
CA HIS A 13 0.39 -19.57 -10.95
C HIS A 13 -0.43 -18.47 -11.62
N LEU A 14 -0.45 -17.29 -11.02
CA LEU A 14 -1.10 -16.13 -11.62
C LEU A 14 -0.32 -15.70 -12.88
N PRO A 15 -0.94 -15.66 -14.09
CA PRO A 15 -0.25 -15.18 -15.28
C PRO A 15 0.20 -13.72 -15.11
N GLU A 16 1.42 -13.39 -15.51
CA GLU A 16 1.98 -12.03 -15.36
C GLU A 16 1.08 -10.94 -15.94
N TRP A 17 0.52 -11.16 -17.14
CA TRP A 17 -0.39 -10.19 -17.74
C TRP A 17 -1.63 -9.91 -16.89
N ALA A 18 -2.17 -10.93 -16.20
CA ALA A 18 -3.31 -10.79 -15.30
C ALA A 18 -2.90 -10.02 -14.03
N ALA A 19 -1.70 -10.30 -13.50
CA ALA A 19 -1.13 -9.56 -12.37
C ALA A 19 -1.02 -8.06 -12.70
N TRP A 20 -0.47 -7.70 -13.86
CA TRP A 20 -0.37 -6.32 -14.32
C TRP A 20 -1.73 -5.66 -14.51
N LEU A 21 -2.69 -6.37 -15.08
CA LEU A 21 -4.04 -5.84 -15.31
C LEU A 21 -4.76 -5.57 -13.99
N ILE A 22 -4.73 -6.51 -13.06
CA ILE A 22 -5.40 -6.40 -11.75
C ILE A 22 -4.76 -5.29 -10.93
N SER A 23 -3.44 -5.28 -10.82
CA SER A 23 -2.70 -4.27 -10.06
C SER A 23 -2.84 -2.87 -10.68
N GLY A 24 -2.75 -2.76 -12.00
CA GLY A 24 -2.98 -1.51 -12.70
C GLY A 24 -4.39 -0.96 -12.49
N ALA A 25 -5.40 -1.82 -12.56
CA ALA A 25 -6.79 -1.44 -12.28
C ALA A 25 -6.98 -1.00 -10.81
N ALA A 26 -6.34 -1.68 -9.87
CA ALA A 26 -6.36 -1.32 -8.44
C ALA A 26 -5.71 0.05 -8.20
N ILE A 27 -4.52 0.30 -8.76
CA ILE A 27 -3.81 1.58 -8.63
C ILE A 27 -4.64 2.72 -9.23
N VAL A 28 -5.10 2.57 -10.49
CA VAL A 28 -5.88 3.61 -11.17
C VAL A 28 -7.19 3.85 -10.43
N GLY A 29 -7.91 2.79 -10.05
CA GLY A 29 -9.15 2.89 -9.28
C GLY A 29 -8.94 3.56 -7.93
N GLY A 30 -7.84 3.23 -7.24
CA GLY A 30 -7.44 3.85 -5.97
C GLY A 30 -7.14 5.34 -6.12
N ILE A 31 -6.39 5.75 -7.13
CA ILE A 31 -6.12 7.16 -7.44
C ILE A 31 -7.42 7.93 -7.70
N VAL A 32 -8.28 7.39 -8.58
CA VAL A 32 -9.56 8.00 -8.90
C VAL A 32 -10.42 8.16 -7.64
N LEU A 33 -10.50 7.14 -6.81
CA LEU A 33 -11.28 7.17 -5.57
C LEU A 33 -10.75 8.20 -4.58
N THR A 34 -9.42 8.26 -4.37
CA THR A 34 -8.77 9.24 -3.49
C THR A 34 -9.04 10.68 -3.96
N VAL A 35 -8.98 10.91 -5.28
CA VAL A 35 -9.19 12.25 -5.86
C VAL A 35 -10.68 12.63 -5.88
N ALA A 36 -11.57 11.67 -6.17
CA ALA A 36 -13.01 11.93 -6.29
C ALA A 36 -13.69 12.14 -4.94
N THR A 37 -13.20 11.49 -3.88
CA THR A 37 -13.82 11.49 -2.55
C THR A 37 -12.85 11.99 -1.48
N ALA A 38 -13.37 12.62 -0.43
CA ALA A 38 -12.59 12.99 0.75
C ALA A 38 -12.85 12.00 1.89
N GLY A 39 -11.95 11.96 2.87
CA GLY A 39 -12.15 11.14 4.07
C GLY A 39 -12.03 9.63 3.78
N ILE A 40 -13.09 8.85 4.05
CA ILE A 40 -13.07 7.38 3.94
C ILE A 40 -12.68 6.91 2.54
N GLY A 41 -13.04 7.63 1.48
CA GLY A 41 -12.62 7.30 0.12
C GLY A 41 -11.12 7.37 -0.09
N GLY A 42 -10.42 8.24 0.63
CA GLY A 42 -8.95 8.28 0.65
C GLY A 42 -8.33 7.04 1.30
N VAL A 43 -8.97 6.49 2.33
CA VAL A 43 -8.54 5.24 2.99
C VAL A 43 -8.67 4.05 2.04
N ILE A 44 -9.82 3.92 1.38
CA ILE A 44 -10.06 2.83 0.42
C ILE A 44 -9.16 3.00 -0.81
N GLY A 45 -8.98 4.23 -1.28
CA GLY A 45 -8.07 4.56 -2.38
C GLY A 45 -6.63 4.20 -2.06
N GLY A 46 -6.14 4.55 -0.86
CA GLY A 46 -4.82 4.16 -0.37
C GLY A 46 -4.65 2.63 -0.29
N ALA A 47 -5.66 1.93 0.23
CA ALA A 47 -5.64 0.47 0.28
C ALA A 47 -5.53 -0.17 -1.12
N LEU A 48 -6.24 0.36 -2.11
CA LEU A 48 -6.19 -0.14 -3.49
C LEU A 48 -4.84 0.16 -4.16
N ILE A 49 -4.30 1.38 -3.97
CA ILE A 49 -2.98 1.76 -4.51
C ILE A 49 -1.90 0.87 -3.87
N GLY A 50 -1.90 0.74 -2.55
CA GLY A 50 -0.94 -0.08 -1.82
C GLY A 50 -1.04 -1.56 -2.21
N ALA A 51 -2.26 -2.11 -2.31
CA ALA A 51 -2.46 -3.49 -2.76
C ALA A 51 -1.91 -3.71 -4.17
N GLY A 52 -2.20 -2.80 -5.11
CA GLY A 52 -1.74 -2.92 -6.49
C GLY A 52 -0.23 -2.77 -6.64
N ALA A 53 0.37 -1.76 -6.03
CA ALA A 53 1.83 -1.55 -6.07
C ALA A 53 2.58 -2.64 -5.29
N GLY A 54 2.15 -2.93 -4.06
CA GLY A 54 2.76 -3.94 -3.20
C GLY A 54 2.72 -5.34 -3.80
N SER A 55 1.62 -5.70 -4.46
CA SER A 55 1.49 -7.01 -5.13
C SER A 55 2.53 -7.19 -6.23
N LEU A 56 2.69 -6.22 -7.13
CA LEU A 56 3.66 -6.32 -8.22
C LEU A 56 5.09 -6.34 -7.67
N ILE A 57 5.44 -5.39 -6.80
CA ILE A 57 6.80 -5.28 -6.26
C ILE A 57 7.18 -6.57 -5.54
N ASN A 58 6.33 -7.02 -4.61
CA ASN A 58 6.64 -8.20 -3.81
C ASN A 58 6.57 -9.51 -4.63
N GLY A 59 5.68 -9.60 -5.63
CA GLY A 59 5.63 -10.73 -6.55
C GLY A 59 6.95 -10.92 -7.30
N TYR A 60 7.44 -9.88 -7.97
CA TYR A 60 8.71 -9.94 -8.70
C TYR A 60 9.92 -10.10 -7.79
N VAL A 61 9.87 -9.54 -6.59
CA VAL A 61 10.94 -9.69 -5.60
C VAL A 61 11.03 -11.13 -5.11
N THR A 62 9.90 -11.74 -4.80
CA THR A 62 9.84 -13.13 -4.35
C THR A 62 10.35 -14.05 -5.45
N GLU A 63 9.93 -13.84 -6.69
CA GLU A 63 10.41 -14.60 -7.84
C GLU A 63 11.92 -14.41 -8.08
N ALA A 64 12.43 -13.20 -8.01
CA ALA A 64 13.85 -12.89 -8.15
C ALA A 64 14.72 -13.55 -7.06
N ASN A 65 14.14 -13.85 -5.90
CA ASN A 65 14.78 -14.59 -4.82
C ASN A 65 14.56 -16.12 -4.91
N GLY A 66 13.93 -16.61 -5.98
CA GLY A 66 13.67 -18.03 -6.22
C GLY A 66 12.42 -18.57 -5.53
N GLY A 67 11.56 -17.71 -4.98
CA GLY A 67 10.25 -18.05 -4.42
C GLY A 67 9.13 -18.07 -5.47
N ASP A 68 7.91 -18.34 -5.03
CA ASP A 68 6.73 -18.33 -5.89
C ASP A 68 6.19 -16.93 -6.11
N PHE A 69 6.11 -16.48 -7.37
CA PHE A 69 5.52 -15.20 -7.77
C PHE A 69 4.13 -14.99 -7.18
N THR A 70 3.26 -16.02 -7.24
CA THR A 70 1.88 -15.91 -6.75
C THR A 70 1.83 -15.69 -5.24
N ALA A 71 2.70 -16.37 -4.48
CA ALA A 71 2.83 -16.19 -3.03
C ALA A 71 3.26 -14.76 -2.69
N GLY A 72 4.30 -14.27 -3.37
CA GLY A 72 4.78 -12.90 -3.22
C GLY A 72 3.73 -11.86 -3.64
N TYR A 73 3.03 -12.11 -4.75
CA TYR A 73 1.98 -11.21 -5.25
C TYR A 73 0.84 -11.06 -4.25
N ILE A 74 0.31 -12.15 -3.72
CA ILE A 74 -0.79 -12.10 -2.73
C ILE A 74 -0.29 -11.54 -1.40
N GLY A 75 0.89 -11.96 -0.93
CA GLY A 75 1.51 -11.41 0.28
C GLY A 75 1.73 -9.90 0.18
N GLY A 76 2.19 -9.43 -0.97
CA GLY A 76 2.35 -8.00 -1.27
C GLY A 76 1.02 -7.24 -1.35
N ALA A 77 -0.02 -7.86 -1.91
CA ALA A 77 -1.36 -7.26 -1.92
C ALA A 77 -1.91 -7.08 -0.50
N ILE A 78 -1.74 -8.08 0.38
CA ILE A 78 -2.14 -8.01 1.79
C ILE A 78 -1.36 -6.92 2.53
N SER A 79 -0.03 -6.95 2.39
CA SER A 79 0.87 -5.96 3.01
C SER A 79 0.50 -4.54 2.56
N GLY A 80 0.48 -4.30 1.26
CA GLY A 80 0.20 -3.00 0.67
C GLY A 80 -1.21 -2.48 1.01
N ALA A 81 -2.24 -3.35 0.99
CA ALA A 81 -3.58 -2.95 1.39
C ALA A 81 -3.64 -2.45 2.84
N LEU A 82 -3.04 -3.17 3.78
CA LEU A 82 -3.02 -2.78 5.20
C LEU A 82 -2.18 -1.52 5.44
N CYS A 83 -1.03 -1.40 4.75
CA CYS A 83 -0.21 -0.20 4.76
C CYS A 83 -1.01 1.01 4.24
N GLY A 84 -1.68 0.86 3.11
CA GLY A 84 -2.50 1.90 2.50
C GLY A 84 -3.71 2.30 3.36
N VAL A 85 -4.36 1.36 4.04
CA VAL A 85 -5.38 1.67 5.06
C VAL A 85 -4.79 2.50 6.19
N GLY A 86 -3.64 2.08 6.73
CA GLY A 86 -2.97 2.80 7.81
C GLY A 86 -2.53 4.20 7.39
N ALA A 87 -1.96 4.34 6.20
CA ALA A 87 -1.58 5.64 5.62
C ALA A 87 -2.80 6.53 5.37
N GLY A 88 -3.91 5.96 4.86
CA GLY A 88 -5.16 6.69 4.63
C GLY A 88 -5.80 7.20 5.92
N LEU A 89 -5.91 6.35 6.95
CA LEU A 89 -6.41 6.73 8.27
C LEU A 89 -5.51 7.77 8.94
N GLY A 90 -4.19 7.54 8.89
CA GLY A 90 -3.20 8.50 9.37
C GLY A 90 -3.30 9.83 8.64
N GLY A 91 -3.46 9.79 7.32
CA GLY A 91 -3.65 10.98 6.48
C GLY A 91 -4.88 11.78 6.83
N MET A 92 -6.00 11.12 7.12
CA MET A 92 -7.21 11.80 7.62
C MET A 92 -6.96 12.52 8.94
N ALA A 93 -6.27 11.86 9.88
CA ALA A 93 -5.94 12.44 11.17
C ALA A 93 -4.95 13.62 11.01
N PHE A 94 -3.93 13.50 10.18
CA PHE A 94 -3.01 14.61 9.88
C PHE A 94 -3.71 15.78 9.20
N ALA A 95 -4.65 15.51 8.27
CA ALA A 95 -5.46 16.56 7.64
C ALA A 95 -6.36 17.26 8.68
N ALA A 96 -7.02 16.51 9.56
CA ALA A 96 -7.82 17.08 10.64
C ALA A 96 -6.97 17.90 11.64
N ALA A 97 -5.73 17.50 11.89
CA ALA A 97 -4.80 18.26 12.74
C ALA A 97 -4.53 19.67 12.19
N SER A 98 -4.55 19.84 10.86
CA SER A 98 -4.33 21.15 10.22
C SER A 98 -5.50 22.14 10.39
N GLU A 99 -6.69 21.62 10.74
CA GLU A 99 -7.91 22.42 10.89
C GLU A 99 -8.21 22.83 12.35
N VAL A 100 -7.49 22.25 13.29
CA VAL A 100 -7.72 22.49 14.73
C VAL A 100 -6.47 23.05 15.42
N ALA A 101 -6.68 23.77 16.51
CA ALA A 101 -5.60 24.38 17.28
C ALA A 101 -5.42 23.71 18.65
N ASN A 102 -4.27 23.98 19.28
CA ASN A 102 -3.94 23.58 20.65
C ASN A 102 -3.87 22.06 20.88
N LEU A 103 -4.41 21.61 22.03
CA LEU A 103 -4.32 20.21 22.48
C LEU A 103 -4.99 19.22 21.52
N ALA A 104 -6.06 19.63 20.84
CA ALA A 104 -6.73 18.79 19.86
C ALA A 104 -5.82 18.49 18.65
N CYS A 105 -5.02 19.43 18.19
CA CYS A 105 -4.02 19.22 17.13
C CYS A 105 -3.04 18.11 17.53
N MET A 106 -2.50 18.15 18.75
CA MET A 106 -1.60 17.11 19.25
C MET A 106 -2.25 15.72 19.29
N GLY A 107 -3.54 15.64 19.66
CA GLY A 107 -4.32 14.41 19.63
C GLY A 107 -4.44 13.82 18.23
N TYR A 108 -4.76 14.64 17.22
CA TYR A 108 -4.86 14.21 15.84
C TYR A 108 -3.50 13.83 15.23
N LEU A 109 -2.41 14.54 15.58
CA LEU A 109 -1.06 14.16 15.16
C LEU A 109 -0.67 12.81 15.74
N ALA A 110 -0.92 12.57 17.04
CA ALA A 110 -0.65 11.29 17.67
C ALA A 110 -1.47 10.15 17.03
N LEU A 111 -2.75 10.38 16.74
CA LEU A 111 -3.61 9.43 16.03
C LEU A 111 -3.09 9.14 14.62
N GLY A 112 -2.65 10.17 13.89
CA GLY A 112 -2.07 10.02 12.56
C GLY A 112 -0.82 9.16 12.55
N VAL A 113 0.10 9.41 13.49
CA VAL A 113 1.31 8.61 13.68
C VAL A 113 0.98 7.16 14.04
N THR A 114 0.10 6.94 15.02
CA THR A 114 -0.23 5.59 15.47
C THR A 114 -0.97 4.78 14.42
N ALA A 115 -1.91 5.37 13.69
CA ALA A 115 -2.66 4.69 12.63
C ALA A 115 -1.74 4.31 11.47
N SER A 116 -0.88 5.23 11.02
CA SER A 116 0.09 4.95 9.95
C SER A 116 1.08 3.86 10.37
N PHE A 117 1.66 3.98 11.56
CA PHE A 117 2.59 2.97 12.09
C PHE A 117 1.93 1.60 12.18
N ALA A 118 0.73 1.51 12.76
CA ALA A 118 0.01 0.26 12.92
C ALA A 118 -0.30 -0.40 11.57
N GLY A 119 -0.69 0.38 10.56
CA GLY A 119 -0.93 -0.12 9.21
C GLY A 119 0.32 -0.70 8.57
N GLY A 120 1.45 0.01 8.61
CA GLY A 120 2.72 -0.47 8.06
C GLY A 120 3.26 -1.69 8.82
N PHE A 121 3.18 -1.68 10.15
CA PHE A 121 3.60 -2.81 10.98
C PHE A 121 2.76 -4.06 10.70
N ALA A 122 1.43 -3.94 10.79
CA ALA A 122 0.51 -5.05 10.56
C ALA A 122 0.56 -5.53 9.10
N GLY A 123 0.70 -4.62 8.16
CA GLY A 123 0.80 -4.94 6.73
C GLY A 123 2.03 -5.80 6.44
N ASN A 124 3.21 -5.34 6.84
CA ASN A 124 4.43 -6.11 6.62
C ASN A 124 4.39 -7.47 7.34
N LEU A 125 3.93 -7.49 8.60
CA LEU A 125 3.78 -8.73 9.35
C LEU A 125 2.86 -9.73 8.65
N ALA A 126 1.66 -9.29 8.27
CA ALA A 126 0.67 -10.16 7.62
C ALA A 126 1.14 -10.64 6.24
N GLY A 127 1.74 -9.78 5.43
CA GLY A 127 2.29 -10.12 4.13
C GLY A 127 3.41 -11.15 4.25
N THR A 128 4.38 -10.94 5.14
CA THR A 128 5.48 -11.88 5.37
C THR A 128 4.98 -13.23 5.88
N VAL A 129 4.06 -13.24 6.84
CA VAL A 129 3.48 -14.49 7.36
C VAL A 129 2.75 -15.25 6.25
N TYR A 130 1.96 -14.56 5.44
CA TYR A 130 1.23 -15.18 4.33
C TYR A 130 2.20 -15.78 3.30
N THR A 131 3.21 -15.03 2.84
CA THR A 131 4.18 -15.51 1.85
C THR A 131 4.90 -16.77 2.35
N ASN A 132 5.44 -16.75 3.57
CA ASN A 132 6.11 -17.91 4.15
C ASN A 132 5.15 -19.11 4.32
N TRP A 133 3.91 -18.86 4.71
CA TRP A 133 2.90 -19.89 4.86
C TRP A 133 2.55 -20.55 3.52
N HIS A 134 2.35 -19.73 2.49
CA HIS A 134 2.06 -20.22 1.14
C HIS A 134 3.24 -21.02 0.57
N GLU A 135 4.48 -20.53 0.68
CA GLU A 135 5.69 -21.21 0.21
C GLU A 135 5.95 -22.53 0.94
N SER A 136 5.57 -22.63 2.22
CA SER A 136 5.64 -23.89 2.97
C SER A 136 4.54 -24.89 2.61
N GLY A 137 3.66 -24.59 1.66
CA GLY A 137 2.49 -25.39 1.31
C GLY A 137 1.46 -25.49 2.42
N PHE A 138 1.30 -24.42 3.19
CA PHE A 138 0.37 -24.29 4.32
C PHE A 138 0.62 -25.29 5.46
N LYS A 139 1.86 -25.78 5.57
CA LYS A 139 2.29 -26.71 6.62
C LYS A 139 3.08 -25.99 7.72
N ASN A 140 4.07 -26.64 8.27
CA ASN A 140 4.90 -26.05 9.33
C ASN A 140 5.69 -24.85 8.79
N VAL A 141 5.33 -23.66 9.27
CA VAL A 141 5.93 -22.40 8.86
C VAL A 141 7.11 -22.09 9.78
N ASN A 142 8.30 -21.97 9.21
CA ASN A 142 9.47 -21.51 9.96
C ASN A 142 9.66 -20.00 9.71
N ILE A 143 9.16 -19.19 10.63
CA ILE A 143 9.29 -17.73 10.56
C ILE A 143 10.41 -17.28 11.50
N ASN A 144 11.36 -16.52 10.97
CA ASN A 144 12.30 -15.79 11.81
C ASN A 144 11.60 -14.58 12.46
N TRP A 145 10.98 -14.82 13.61
CA TRP A 145 10.18 -13.79 14.29
C TRP A 145 10.97 -12.54 14.65
N GLY A 146 12.26 -12.69 14.99
CA GLY A 146 13.12 -11.54 15.32
C GLY A 146 13.28 -10.59 14.13
N GLU A 147 13.63 -11.13 12.98
CA GLU A 147 13.78 -10.37 11.73
C GLU A 147 12.42 -9.80 11.27
N THR A 148 11.36 -10.60 11.30
CA THR A 148 10.02 -10.19 10.87
C THR A 148 9.49 -9.04 11.71
N LEU A 149 9.63 -9.08 13.03
CA LEU A 149 9.18 -8.02 13.92
C LEU A 149 10.02 -6.75 13.77
N LEU A 150 11.34 -6.89 13.61
CA LEU A 150 12.21 -5.74 13.37
C LEU A 150 11.86 -5.05 12.04
N THR A 151 11.73 -5.83 10.98
CA THR A 151 11.34 -5.32 9.66
C THR A 151 9.97 -4.64 9.73
N SER A 152 8.99 -5.27 10.39
CA SER A 152 7.65 -4.68 10.57
C SER A 152 7.67 -3.37 11.35
N ALA A 153 8.53 -3.23 12.36
CA ALA A 153 8.68 -1.99 13.11
C ALA A 153 9.29 -0.86 12.24
N VAL A 154 10.29 -1.20 11.42
CA VAL A 154 10.88 -0.26 10.46
C VAL A 154 9.83 0.16 9.43
N MET A 155 9.07 -0.80 8.88
CA MET A 155 8.01 -0.51 7.89
C MET A 155 6.89 0.33 8.49
N GLY A 156 6.48 0.06 9.72
CA GLY A 156 5.54 0.90 10.46
C GLY A 156 6.01 2.35 10.56
N SER A 157 7.29 2.55 10.87
CA SER A 157 7.88 3.89 10.96
C SER A 157 7.90 4.61 9.61
N LEU A 158 8.21 3.91 8.53
CA LEU A 158 8.18 4.48 7.17
C LEU A 158 6.77 4.82 6.70
N ASN A 159 5.77 4.03 7.09
CA ASN A 159 4.39 4.26 6.71
C ASN A 159 3.79 5.56 7.30
N ILE A 160 4.43 6.16 8.30
CA ILE A 160 4.08 7.50 8.78
C ILE A 160 4.26 8.54 7.66
N PHE A 161 5.32 8.43 6.86
CA PHE A 161 5.54 9.31 5.70
C PHE A 161 4.49 9.10 4.61
N ALA A 162 4.05 7.87 4.37
CA ALA A 162 2.94 7.57 3.47
C ALA A 162 1.63 8.20 3.97
N GLY A 163 1.36 8.16 5.28
CA GLY A 163 0.23 8.86 5.92
C GLY A 163 0.28 10.37 5.73
N MET A 164 1.45 10.99 5.88
CA MET A 164 1.63 12.42 5.60
C MET A 164 1.37 12.75 4.12
N GLY A 165 1.85 11.92 3.19
CA GLY A 165 1.57 12.05 1.77
C GLY A 165 0.07 11.91 1.46
N SER A 166 -0.61 10.98 2.09
CA SER A 166 -2.07 10.82 1.99
C SER A 166 -2.83 12.07 2.47
N ALA A 167 -2.37 12.72 3.56
CA ALA A 167 -2.92 13.99 4.01
C ALA A 167 -2.76 15.10 2.97
N MET A 168 -1.59 15.24 2.38
CA MET A 168 -1.34 16.22 1.32
C MET A 168 -2.20 15.98 0.09
N SER A 169 -2.38 14.71 -0.30
CA SER A 169 -3.29 14.31 -1.38
C SER A 169 -4.74 14.71 -1.07
N SER A 170 -5.22 14.45 0.14
CA SER A 170 -6.57 14.82 0.59
C SER A 170 -6.78 16.34 0.57
N ILE A 171 -5.82 17.12 1.07
CA ILE A 171 -5.87 18.57 1.06
C ILE A 171 -5.89 19.11 -0.39
N ALA A 172 -5.01 18.63 -1.25
CA ALA A 172 -4.98 19.04 -2.65
C ALA A 172 -6.29 18.68 -3.38
N GLY A 173 -6.85 17.49 -3.10
CA GLY A 173 -8.14 17.07 -3.63
C GLY A 173 -9.31 17.96 -3.17
N SER A 174 -9.32 18.38 -1.90
CA SER A 174 -10.34 19.31 -1.36
C SER A 174 -10.25 20.69 -1.99
N MET A 175 -9.03 21.23 -2.14
CA MET A 175 -8.79 22.48 -2.84
C MET A 175 -9.24 22.40 -4.31
N GLY A 176 -8.98 21.27 -5.01
CA GLY A 176 -9.45 21.07 -6.36
C GLY A 176 -10.98 21.02 -6.50
N ARG A 177 -11.70 20.56 -5.47
CA ARG A 177 -13.17 20.61 -5.43
C ARG A 177 -13.69 22.03 -5.22
N ALA A 178 -13.02 22.81 -4.39
CA ALA A 178 -13.38 24.20 -4.09
C ALA A 178 -13.01 25.17 -5.21
N ALA A 179 -12.07 24.82 -6.10
CA ALA A 179 -11.65 25.69 -7.19
C ALA A 179 -12.81 25.97 -8.16
N THR A 180 -12.93 27.21 -8.60
CA THR A 180 -13.97 27.65 -9.57
C THR A 180 -13.53 27.47 -11.02
N ASP A 181 -12.22 27.65 -11.26
CA ASP A 181 -11.63 27.51 -12.60
C ASP A 181 -11.35 26.04 -12.97
N LEU A 182 -11.67 25.65 -14.21
CA LEU A 182 -11.54 24.29 -14.69
C LEU A 182 -10.08 23.80 -14.73
N ASN A 183 -9.15 24.68 -15.13
CA ASN A 183 -7.72 24.35 -15.20
C ASN A 183 -7.15 24.10 -13.80
N SER A 184 -7.51 24.95 -12.82
CA SER A 184 -7.10 24.78 -11.43
C SER A 184 -7.68 23.50 -10.81
N LYS A 185 -8.95 23.17 -11.11
CA LYS A 185 -9.57 21.91 -10.68
C LYS A 185 -8.80 20.71 -11.22
N PHE A 186 -8.49 20.71 -12.50
CA PHE A 186 -7.76 19.61 -13.13
C PHE A 186 -6.34 19.47 -12.58
N ALA A 187 -5.59 20.57 -12.49
CA ALA A 187 -4.22 20.58 -11.98
C ALA A 187 -4.13 20.08 -10.52
N LEU A 188 -5.02 20.56 -9.62
CA LEU A 188 -5.02 20.15 -8.23
C LEU A 188 -5.44 18.67 -8.04
N ARG A 189 -6.39 18.19 -8.84
CA ARG A 189 -6.79 16.77 -8.83
C ARG A 189 -5.69 15.87 -9.36
N LEU A 190 -5.02 16.28 -10.43
CA LEU A 190 -3.87 15.55 -10.95
C LEU A 190 -2.75 15.49 -9.93
N LEU A 191 -2.43 16.60 -9.28
CA LEU A 191 -1.44 16.67 -8.20
C LEU A 191 -1.81 15.74 -7.04
N ALA A 192 -3.07 15.73 -6.60
CA ALA A 192 -3.55 14.83 -5.55
C ALA A 192 -3.34 13.35 -5.93
N GLY A 193 -3.65 12.97 -7.17
CA GLY A 193 -3.43 11.62 -7.67
C GLY A 193 -1.94 11.24 -7.74
N MET A 194 -1.09 12.16 -8.19
CA MET A 194 0.37 11.96 -8.23
C MET A 194 0.98 11.80 -6.84
N ILE A 195 0.54 12.59 -5.86
CA ILE A 195 0.99 12.47 -4.47
C ILE A 195 0.54 11.12 -3.90
N ALA A 196 -0.74 10.74 -4.06
CA ALA A 196 -1.26 9.48 -3.56
C ALA A 196 -0.52 8.28 -4.15
N GLY A 197 -0.41 8.20 -5.46
CA GLY A 197 0.31 7.11 -6.13
C GLY A 197 1.81 7.11 -5.83
N GLY A 198 2.43 8.29 -5.79
CA GLY A 198 3.87 8.43 -5.55
C GLY A 198 4.29 8.03 -4.13
N THR A 199 3.51 8.38 -3.10
CA THR A 199 3.84 8.04 -1.71
C THR A 199 3.73 6.55 -1.44
N GLU A 200 2.69 5.88 -1.94
CA GLU A 200 2.51 4.44 -1.78
C GLU A 200 3.60 3.66 -2.54
N THR A 201 3.87 4.03 -3.79
CA THR A 201 4.93 3.37 -4.57
C THR A 201 6.32 3.56 -3.94
N ALA A 202 6.61 4.77 -3.43
CA ALA A 202 7.86 5.05 -2.74
C ALA A 202 7.98 4.24 -1.44
N TYR A 203 6.89 4.08 -0.69
CA TYR A 203 6.85 3.23 0.49
C TYR A 203 7.19 1.78 0.13
N ASP A 204 6.49 1.20 -0.85
CA ASP A 204 6.68 -0.20 -1.25
C ASP A 204 8.11 -0.46 -1.76
N LEU A 205 8.66 0.46 -2.58
CA LEU A 205 10.04 0.34 -3.06
C LEU A 205 11.06 0.45 -1.91
N THR A 206 10.84 1.40 -1.00
CA THR A 206 11.73 1.60 0.15
C THR A 206 11.67 0.41 1.10
N SER A 207 10.48 -0.15 1.32
CA SER A 207 10.28 -1.32 2.15
C SER A 207 11.02 -2.54 1.59
N TYR A 208 11.00 -2.73 0.28
CA TYR A 208 11.79 -3.78 -0.37
C TYR A 208 13.30 -3.59 -0.14
N LEU A 209 13.82 -2.39 -0.38
CA LEU A 209 15.26 -2.11 -0.24
C LEU A 209 15.73 -2.32 1.20
N ILE A 210 14.94 -1.88 2.18
CA ILE A 210 15.26 -2.06 3.60
C ILE A 210 15.16 -3.52 4.01
N GLY A 211 14.13 -4.25 3.57
CA GLY A 211 14.01 -5.69 3.81
C GLY A 211 15.25 -6.44 3.30
N LYS A 212 15.70 -6.13 2.07
CA LYS A 212 16.90 -6.72 1.49
C LYS A 212 18.18 -6.33 2.24
N LEU A 213 18.25 -5.12 2.78
CA LEU A 213 19.40 -4.67 3.58
C LEU A 213 19.44 -5.42 4.93
N ILE A 214 18.31 -5.55 5.61
CA ILE A 214 18.23 -6.27 6.91
C ILE A 214 18.59 -7.75 6.74
N SER A 215 18.16 -8.39 5.66
CA SER A 215 18.47 -9.80 5.40
C SER A 215 19.93 -10.06 5.00
N ALA A 216 20.71 -9.02 4.71
CA ALA A 216 22.13 -9.10 4.37
C ALA A 216 23.07 -9.02 5.60
N PHE A 217 22.53 -8.72 6.78
CA PHE A 217 23.23 -8.71 8.06
C PHE A 217 22.81 -9.87 8.95
#